data_10359d7c5ece537c7f9af3cf6a292f08
#
_entry.id   10359d7c5ece537c7f9af3cf6a292f08
#
_cell.length_a   1.000
_cell.length_b   1.000
_cell.length_c   1.000
_cell.angle_alpha   90.00
_cell.angle_beta   90.00
_cell.angle_gamma   90.00
#
_symmetry.space_group_name_H-M   'P 1'
#
loop_
_entity.id
_entity.type
_entity.pdbx_description
1 polymer ?
#
loop_
_entity_poly.entity_id
_entity_poly.type
_entity_poly.pdbx_seq_one_letter_code
_entity_poly.pdbx_strand_id
1 'polypeptide(L)'
;MHEAFESKWVTTVGPNVDAFERELEEYLGETHVVALASGTSALHLGLVMLGVGPGDEVLCQSMTFAASANPIIYQGASPVFVDSEEKTWNMSPEMLEEAIRDRIRQTGRTPKAIIPVDLYGMPASMGEIMEIAGKYGIPVLEDAAEALGSEYRGRKCGVFGTY
;
A
#
# COMPACT_ATOMS: atom_id res chain seq x y z
N MET A 1 28.28 5.93 7.66
CA MET A 1 27.92 6.94 8.69
C MET A 1 29.01 7.99 8.86
N HIS A 2 30.30 7.67 9.12
CA HIS A 2 31.40 8.66 9.23
C HIS A 2 31.50 9.52 7.99
N GLU A 3 31.48 8.94 6.80
CA GLU A 3 31.55 9.65 5.52
C GLU A 3 30.45 10.71 5.35
N ALA A 4 29.21 10.41 5.78
CA ALA A 4 28.10 11.36 5.72
C ALA A 4 28.34 12.61 6.58
N PHE A 5 28.97 12.41 7.77
CA PHE A 5 29.34 13.53 8.65
C PHE A 5 30.52 14.33 8.09
N GLU A 6 31.56 13.65 7.57
CA GLU A 6 32.73 14.30 6.99
C GLU A 6 32.38 15.10 5.74
N SER A 7 31.53 14.56 4.86
CA SER A 7 31.05 15.22 3.65
C SER A 7 29.97 16.26 3.90
N LYS A 8 29.41 16.35 5.13
CA LYS A 8 28.27 17.17 5.53
C LYS A 8 26.97 16.86 4.81
N TRP A 9 26.85 15.69 4.16
CA TRP A 9 25.62 15.19 3.56
C TRP A 9 24.74 14.50 4.61
N VAL A 10 24.25 15.26 5.60
CA VAL A 10 23.26 14.84 6.59
C VAL A 10 21.98 15.58 6.31
N THR A 11 21.26 15.15 5.26
CA THR A 11 20.10 15.84 4.71
C THR A 11 19.15 14.85 4.07
N THR A 12 17.97 15.33 3.67
CA THR A 12 16.91 14.55 3.01
C THR A 12 17.18 14.30 1.52
N VAL A 13 18.28 14.78 0.97
CA VAL A 13 18.73 14.56 -0.40
C VAL A 13 20.22 14.26 -0.41
N GLY A 14 20.72 13.65 -1.49
CA GLY A 14 22.12 13.41 -1.71
C GLY A 14 22.51 11.95 -1.85
N PRO A 15 23.80 11.63 -1.98
CA PRO A 15 24.29 10.34 -2.48
C PRO A 15 23.84 9.14 -1.66
N ASN A 16 23.59 9.30 -0.37
CA ASN A 16 23.11 8.19 0.47
C ASN A 16 21.63 7.87 0.21
N VAL A 17 20.80 8.89 -0.06
CA VAL A 17 19.38 8.69 -0.42
C VAL A 17 19.30 8.08 -1.82
N ASP A 18 20.05 8.64 -2.78
CA ASP A 18 20.10 8.14 -4.16
C ASP A 18 20.59 6.67 -4.22
N ALA A 19 21.57 6.32 -3.38
CA ALA A 19 22.07 4.96 -3.29
C ALA A 19 21.02 4.01 -2.68
N PHE A 20 20.34 4.43 -1.63
CA PHE A 20 19.27 3.65 -1.00
C PHE A 20 18.12 3.35 -1.98
N GLU A 21 17.65 4.36 -2.70
CA GLU A 21 16.59 4.19 -3.70
C GLU A 21 17.02 3.20 -4.79
N ARG A 22 18.20 3.39 -5.36
CA ARG A 22 18.75 2.49 -6.39
C ARG A 22 18.95 1.05 -5.90
N GLU A 23 19.55 0.85 -4.72
CA GLU A 23 19.77 -0.49 -4.16
C GLU A 23 18.45 -1.21 -3.87
N LEU A 24 17.42 -0.47 -3.48
CA LEU A 24 16.10 -1.03 -3.27
C LEU A 24 15.38 -1.34 -4.59
N GLU A 25 15.54 -0.49 -5.63
CA GLU A 25 15.09 -0.79 -6.99
C GLU A 25 15.74 -2.09 -7.52
N GLU A 26 17.06 -2.21 -7.39
CA GLU A 26 17.81 -3.43 -7.77
C GLU A 26 17.33 -4.66 -6.99
N TYR A 27 17.03 -4.49 -5.70
CA TYR A 27 16.56 -5.58 -4.85
C TYR A 27 15.13 -6.03 -5.22
N LEU A 28 14.23 -5.10 -5.50
CA LEU A 28 12.82 -5.38 -5.81
C LEU A 28 12.61 -5.82 -7.27
N GLY A 29 13.50 -5.43 -8.18
CA GLY A 29 13.39 -5.67 -9.60
C GLY A 29 12.81 -4.46 -10.35
N GLU A 30 12.05 -4.67 -11.42
CA GLU A 30 11.55 -3.64 -12.33
C GLU A 30 10.54 -2.66 -11.69
N THR A 31 10.98 -1.91 -10.68
CA THR A 31 10.14 -0.92 -9.99
C THR A 31 10.92 0.36 -9.72
N HIS A 32 10.23 1.47 -9.48
CA HIS A 32 10.83 2.72 -9.08
C HIS A 32 10.63 2.95 -7.58
N VAL A 33 11.65 3.42 -6.90
CA VAL A 33 11.67 3.66 -5.46
C VAL A 33 11.90 5.12 -5.17
N VAL A 34 11.13 5.66 -4.24
CA VAL A 34 11.30 7.02 -3.70
C VAL A 34 11.35 6.94 -2.18
N ALA A 35 12.43 7.42 -1.58
CA ALA A 35 12.59 7.46 -0.15
C ALA A 35 11.74 8.58 0.48
N LEU A 36 10.91 8.21 1.45
CA LEU A 36 10.06 9.13 2.20
C LEU A 36 10.35 9.04 3.70
N ALA A 37 9.88 10.03 4.45
CA ALA A 37 10.15 10.14 5.88
C ALA A 37 9.50 9.02 6.72
N SER A 38 8.43 8.40 6.23
CA SER A 38 7.70 7.31 6.90
C SER A 38 6.78 6.57 5.93
N GLY A 39 6.37 5.34 6.29
CA GLY A 39 5.34 4.59 5.57
C GLY A 39 4.00 5.33 5.53
N THR A 40 3.62 6.03 6.60
CA THR A 40 2.41 6.88 6.60
C THR A 40 2.46 7.95 5.51
N SER A 41 3.62 8.57 5.33
CA SER A 41 3.83 9.58 4.27
C SER A 41 3.78 8.95 2.88
N ALA A 42 4.28 7.72 2.74
CA ALA A 42 4.23 6.96 1.49
C ALA A 42 2.79 6.62 1.10
N LEU A 43 2.01 6.06 2.03
CA LEU A 43 0.59 5.77 1.82
C LEU A 43 -0.21 7.04 1.49
N HIS A 44 0.06 8.14 2.19
CA HIS A 44 -0.57 9.43 1.92
C HIS A 44 -0.26 9.93 0.50
N LEU A 45 1.01 9.89 0.10
CA LEU A 45 1.43 10.28 -1.25
C LEU A 45 0.79 9.37 -2.32
N GLY A 46 0.76 8.06 -2.09
CA GLY A 46 0.10 7.10 -2.98
C GLY A 46 -1.39 7.43 -3.19
N LEU A 47 -2.12 7.75 -2.12
CA LEU A 47 -3.52 8.17 -2.22
C LEU A 47 -3.70 9.49 -2.97
N VAL A 48 -2.79 10.46 -2.77
CA VAL A 48 -2.77 11.71 -3.56
C VAL A 48 -2.58 11.41 -5.05
N MET A 49 -1.62 10.56 -5.39
CA MET A 49 -1.33 10.16 -6.78
C MET A 49 -2.48 9.41 -7.43
N LEU A 50 -3.23 8.61 -6.66
CA LEU A 50 -4.46 7.95 -7.11
C LEU A 50 -5.66 8.91 -7.23
N GLY A 51 -5.49 10.17 -6.84
CA GLY A 51 -6.53 11.19 -6.90
C GLY A 51 -7.68 10.95 -5.92
N VAL A 52 -7.38 10.36 -4.77
CA VAL A 52 -8.35 10.18 -3.67
C VAL A 52 -8.66 11.52 -3.03
N GLY A 53 -9.93 11.79 -2.79
CA GLY A 53 -10.38 13.06 -2.22
C GLY A 53 -11.72 13.00 -1.50
N PRO A 54 -12.28 14.16 -1.11
CA PRO A 54 -13.53 14.23 -0.39
C PRO A 54 -14.69 13.54 -1.11
N GLY A 55 -15.39 12.68 -0.39
CA GLY A 55 -16.52 11.90 -0.89
C GLY A 55 -16.12 10.58 -1.57
N ASP A 56 -14.84 10.29 -1.73
CA ASP A 56 -14.37 8.96 -2.15
C ASP A 56 -14.39 7.97 -0.98
N GLU A 57 -14.43 6.69 -1.33
CA GLU A 57 -14.27 5.58 -0.40
C GLU A 57 -13.03 4.77 -0.78
N VAL A 58 -12.27 4.35 0.23
CA VAL A 58 -11.09 3.49 0.07
C VAL A 58 -11.27 2.25 0.93
N LEU A 59 -11.16 1.08 0.31
CA LEU A 59 -11.19 -0.19 1.01
C LEU A 59 -9.85 -0.43 1.70
N CYS A 60 -9.89 -0.69 3.00
CA CYS A 60 -8.71 -0.85 3.82
C CYS A 60 -8.86 -2.08 4.70
N GLN A 61 -7.78 -2.83 4.90
CA GLN A 61 -7.74 -3.94 5.83
C GLN A 61 -8.11 -3.46 7.25
N SER A 62 -8.94 -4.23 7.98
CA SER A 62 -9.36 -3.87 9.33
C SER A 62 -8.28 -4.17 10.38
N MET A 63 -7.58 -5.30 10.22
CA MET A 63 -6.48 -5.70 11.09
C MET A 63 -5.17 -5.11 10.55
N THR A 64 -4.81 -3.91 11.00
CA THR A 64 -3.62 -3.19 10.55
C THR A 64 -3.20 -2.11 11.54
N PHE A 65 -2.00 -1.59 11.35
CA PHE A 65 -1.59 -0.35 12.02
C PHE A 65 -2.40 0.84 11.49
N ALA A 66 -2.75 1.77 12.36
CA ALA A 66 -3.60 2.92 12.01
C ALA A 66 -3.07 3.76 10.82
N ALA A 67 -1.78 3.64 10.51
CA ALA A 67 -1.16 4.34 9.38
C ALA A 67 -1.73 3.93 8.01
N SER A 68 -2.32 2.75 7.87
CA SER A 68 -2.98 2.35 6.61
C SER A 68 -4.31 3.08 6.40
N ALA A 69 -5.04 3.40 7.49
CA ALA A 69 -6.35 4.06 7.43
C ALA A 69 -6.29 5.60 7.55
N ASN A 70 -5.37 6.12 8.38
CA ASN A 70 -5.31 7.56 8.67
C ASN A 70 -5.14 8.43 7.42
N PRO A 71 -4.26 8.09 6.44
CA PRO A 71 -4.08 8.88 5.23
C PRO A 71 -5.36 9.01 4.38
N ILE A 72 -6.27 8.04 4.45
CA ILE A 72 -7.58 8.11 3.80
C ILE A 72 -8.37 9.31 4.36
N ILE A 73 -8.39 9.42 5.68
CA ILE A 73 -9.06 10.54 6.38
C ILE A 73 -8.36 11.87 6.07
N TYR A 74 -7.03 11.90 5.95
CA TYR A 74 -6.29 13.11 5.60
C TYR A 74 -6.70 13.66 4.22
N GLN A 75 -7.11 12.79 3.28
CA GLN A 75 -7.66 13.18 1.98
C GLN A 75 -9.14 13.60 2.03
N GLY A 76 -9.80 13.55 3.18
CA GLY A 76 -11.23 13.78 3.31
C GLY A 76 -12.08 12.64 2.73
N ALA A 77 -11.49 11.51 2.44
CA ALA A 77 -12.17 10.30 2.00
C ALA A 77 -12.61 9.44 3.21
N SER A 78 -13.42 8.42 2.95
CA SER A 78 -13.95 7.51 3.96
C SER A 78 -13.29 6.14 3.86
N PRO A 79 -12.66 5.62 4.92
CA PRO A 79 -12.21 4.23 4.94
C PRO A 79 -13.42 3.28 5.04
N VAL A 80 -13.41 2.23 4.24
CA VAL A 80 -14.31 1.09 4.34
C VAL A 80 -13.48 -0.10 4.75
N PHE A 81 -13.68 -0.58 5.96
CA PHE A 81 -12.88 -1.67 6.50
C PHE A 81 -13.35 -3.04 5.97
N VAL A 82 -12.38 -3.82 5.51
CA VAL A 82 -12.57 -5.20 5.05
C VAL A 82 -11.99 -6.13 6.09
N ASP A 83 -12.75 -7.16 6.43
CA ASP A 83 -12.37 -8.12 7.46
C ASP A 83 -11.25 -9.05 7.00
N SER A 84 -10.63 -9.72 7.96
CA SER A 84 -9.49 -10.61 7.77
C SER A 84 -9.93 -12.03 7.41
N GLU A 85 -9.08 -12.74 6.67
CA GLU A 85 -9.19 -14.20 6.53
C GLU A 85 -8.47 -14.92 7.68
N GLU A 86 -8.82 -16.19 7.93
CA GLU A 86 -8.44 -16.89 9.15
C GLU A 86 -6.99 -17.40 9.20
N LYS A 87 -6.29 -17.48 8.04
CA LYS A 87 -4.98 -18.12 7.97
C LYS A 87 -3.83 -17.17 8.28
N THR A 88 -3.88 -15.99 7.71
CA THR A 88 -2.81 -14.98 7.83
C THR A 88 -3.25 -13.71 8.55
N TRP A 89 -4.56 -13.55 8.77
CA TRP A 89 -5.20 -12.34 9.31
C TRP A 89 -5.09 -11.12 8.39
N ASN A 90 -4.68 -11.32 7.16
CA ASN A 90 -4.70 -10.30 6.12
C ASN A 90 -6.10 -10.14 5.53
N MET A 91 -6.26 -9.15 4.65
CA MET A 91 -7.53 -8.85 3.99
C MET A 91 -8.13 -10.10 3.33
N SER A 92 -9.38 -10.43 3.67
CA SER A 92 -10.12 -11.50 3.01
C SER A 92 -10.51 -11.11 1.59
N PRO A 93 -10.07 -11.85 0.54
CA PRO A 93 -10.51 -11.59 -0.83
C PRO A 93 -12.03 -11.71 -1.01
N GLU A 94 -12.67 -12.66 -0.31
CA GLU A 94 -14.13 -12.84 -0.37
C GLU A 94 -14.85 -11.61 0.20
N MET A 95 -14.45 -11.15 1.38
CA MET A 95 -15.03 -9.95 2.01
C MET A 95 -14.72 -8.68 1.22
N LEU A 96 -13.55 -8.61 0.57
CA LEU A 96 -13.20 -7.52 -0.33
C LEU A 96 -14.19 -7.42 -1.48
N GLU A 97 -14.46 -8.53 -2.17
CA GLU A 97 -15.41 -8.50 -3.29
C GLU A 97 -16.83 -8.19 -2.84
N GLU A 98 -17.24 -8.71 -1.68
CA GLU A 98 -18.53 -8.37 -1.08
C GLU A 98 -18.64 -6.88 -0.75
N ALA A 99 -17.61 -6.30 -0.12
CA ALA A 99 -17.55 -4.88 0.20
C ALA A 99 -17.64 -4.01 -1.07
N ILE A 100 -16.92 -4.35 -2.14
CA ILE A 100 -16.99 -3.62 -3.41
C ILE A 100 -18.43 -3.63 -3.96
N ARG A 101 -19.05 -4.80 -4.01
CA ARG A 101 -20.44 -4.93 -4.51
C ARG A 101 -21.43 -4.15 -3.65
N ASP A 102 -21.25 -4.20 -2.33
CA ASP A 102 -22.10 -3.46 -1.39
C ASP A 102 -21.96 -1.96 -1.60
N ARG A 103 -20.73 -1.42 -1.70
CA ARG A 103 -20.50 0.01 -1.91
C ARG A 103 -21.08 0.48 -3.24
N ILE A 104 -20.86 -0.26 -4.32
CA ILE A 104 -21.47 0.05 -5.63
C ILE A 104 -23.00 0.09 -5.52
N ARG A 105 -23.60 -0.88 -4.83
CA ARG A 105 -25.07 -0.94 -4.66
C ARG A 105 -25.60 0.26 -3.86
N GLN A 106 -24.88 0.64 -2.78
CA GLN A 106 -25.35 1.71 -1.88
C GLN A 106 -25.08 3.11 -2.41
N THR A 107 -23.93 3.33 -3.05
CA THR A 107 -23.47 4.67 -3.44
C THR A 107 -23.59 4.94 -4.93
N GLY A 108 -23.77 3.90 -5.74
CA GLY A 108 -23.71 3.98 -7.21
C GLY A 108 -22.29 4.23 -7.75
N ARG A 109 -21.26 4.18 -6.89
CA ARG A 109 -19.86 4.45 -7.26
C ARG A 109 -18.96 3.32 -6.84
N THR A 110 -17.91 3.08 -7.64
CA THR A 110 -16.83 2.15 -7.31
C THR A 110 -15.89 2.80 -6.29
N PRO A 111 -15.44 2.08 -5.25
CA PRO A 111 -14.39 2.55 -4.36
C PRO A 111 -13.14 3.00 -5.13
N LYS A 112 -12.46 4.01 -4.62
CA LYS A 112 -11.39 4.71 -5.34
C LYS A 112 -10.06 3.96 -5.31
N ALA A 113 -9.79 3.20 -4.24
CA ALA A 113 -8.59 2.39 -4.07
C ALA A 113 -8.82 1.24 -3.08
N ILE A 114 -7.91 0.27 -3.09
CA ILE A 114 -7.81 -0.82 -2.12
C ILE A 114 -6.43 -0.72 -1.45
N ILE A 115 -6.38 -0.85 -0.11
CA ILE A 115 -5.14 -0.92 0.66
C ILE A 115 -5.08 -2.28 1.39
N PRO A 116 -4.54 -3.32 0.76
CA PRO A 116 -4.15 -4.53 1.46
C PRO A 116 -2.86 -4.28 2.25
N VAL A 117 -2.66 -5.04 3.32
CA VAL A 117 -1.48 -4.94 4.18
C VAL A 117 -0.84 -6.32 4.30
N ASP A 118 0.47 -6.39 4.21
CA ASP A 118 1.26 -7.59 4.50
C ASP A 118 1.60 -7.65 5.99
N LEU A 119 0.58 -7.95 6.80
CA LEU A 119 0.59 -7.84 8.25
C LEU A 119 1.71 -8.70 8.87
N TYR A 120 2.57 -8.05 9.68
CA TYR A 120 3.74 -8.67 10.32
C TYR A 120 4.67 -9.39 9.32
N GLY A 121 4.72 -8.92 8.07
CA GLY A 121 5.54 -9.50 7.02
C GLY A 121 4.95 -10.76 6.38
N MET A 122 3.74 -11.16 6.75
CA MET A 122 3.03 -12.23 6.07
C MET A 122 2.32 -11.68 4.83
N PRO A 123 2.68 -12.16 3.63
CA PRO A 123 2.07 -11.66 2.41
C PRO A 123 0.55 -11.87 2.38
N ALA A 124 -0.19 -10.85 1.98
CA ALA A 124 -1.61 -10.97 1.69
C ALA A 124 -1.86 -11.86 0.46
N SER A 125 -3.10 -12.32 0.26
CA SER A 125 -3.49 -13.10 -0.92
C SER A 125 -3.51 -12.22 -2.19
N MET A 126 -2.35 -11.61 -2.52
CA MET A 126 -2.22 -10.59 -3.56
C MET A 126 -2.71 -11.04 -4.92
N GLY A 127 -2.56 -12.32 -5.28
CA GLY A 127 -3.06 -12.85 -6.54
C GLY A 127 -4.58 -12.71 -6.68
N GLU A 128 -5.32 -13.05 -5.64
CA GLU A 128 -6.79 -12.98 -5.61
C GLU A 128 -7.25 -11.53 -5.45
N ILE A 129 -6.57 -10.74 -4.63
CA ILE A 129 -6.85 -9.31 -4.45
C ILE A 129 -6.69 -8.56 -5.78
N MET A 130 -5.59 -8.79 -6.50
CA MET A 130 -5.32 -8.14 -7.79
C MET A 130 -6.29 -8.57 -8.88
N GLU A 131 -6.74 -9.84 -8.88
CA GLU A 131 -7.79 -10.32 -9.79
C GLU A 131 -9.12 -9.59 -9.54
N ILE A 132 -9.52 -9.47 -8.27
CA ILE A 132 -10.72 -8.73 -7.88
C ILE A 132 -10.58 -7.25 -8.25
N ALA A 133 -9.46 -6.63 -7.90
CA ALA A 133 -9.19 -5.23 -8.22
C ALA A 133 -9.28 -4.96 -9.73
N GLY A 134 -8.66 -5.82 -10.54
CA GLY A 134 -8.71 -5.75 -12.00
C GLY A 134 -10.12 -5.89 -12.57
N LYS A 135 -10.94 -6.79 -12.00
CA LYS A 135 -12.34 -6.98 -12.40
C LYS A 135 -13.18 -5.71 -12.24
N TYR A 136 -12.91 -4.92 -11.22
CA TYR A 136 -13.67 -3.69 -10.93
C TYR A 136 -12.94 -2.41 -11.36
N GLY A 137 -11.72 -2.52 -11.89
CA GLY A 137 -10.89 -1.39 -12.32
C GLY A 137 -10.44 -0.50 -11.15
N ILE A 138 -10.20 -1.08 -9.98
CA ILE A 138 -9.80 -0.36 -8.77
C ILE A 138 -8.28 -0.48 -8.60
N PRO A 139 -7.54 0.63 -8.47
CA PRO A 139 -6.10 0.58 -8.18
C PRO A 139 -5.82 0.05 -6.76
N VAL A 140 -4.68 -0.60 -6.60
CA VAL A 140 -4.21 -1.17 -5.34
C VAL A 140 -2.98 -0.40 -4.86
N LEU A 141 -3.00 0.04 -3.61
CA LEU A 141 -1.87 0.60 -2.88
C LEU A 141 -1.43 -0.44 -1.85
N GLU A 142 -0.33 -1.14 -2.12
CA GLU A 142 0.17 -2.22 -1.27
C GLU A 142 0.91 -1.66 -0.05
N ASP A 143 0.43 -1.94 1.15
CA ASP A 143 1.13 -1.60 2.40
C ASP A 143 2.04 -2.76 2.81
N ALA A 144 3.27 -2.74 2.31
CA ALA A 144 4.31 -3.71 2.59
C ALA A 144 5.32 -3.22 3.65
N ALA A 145 4.91 -2.33 4.55
CA ALA A 145 5.78 -1.69 5.54
C ALA A 145 6.57 -2.68 6.40
N GLU A 146 6.03 -3.86 6.63
CA GLU A 146 6.65 -4.92 7.45
C GLU A 146 7.22 -6.09 6.62
N ALA A 147 7.09 -6.04 5.27
CA ALA A 147 7.28 -7.20 4.40
C ALA A 147 8.55 -7.15 3.55
N LEU A 148 9.52 -6.28 3.86
CA LEU A 148 10.79 -6.28 3.14
C LEU A 148 11.52 -7.61 3.32
N GLY A 149 11.69 -8.35 2.23
CA GLY A 149 12.26 -9.71 2.23
C GLY A 149 11.23 -10.83 2.12
N SER A 150 9.96 -10.54 2.37
CA SER A 150 8.87 -11.50 2.15
C SER A 150 8.55 -11.68 0.68
N GLU A 151 8.05 -12.85 0.34
CA GLU A 151 7.67 -13.20 -1.04
C GLU A 151 6.31 -13.87 -1.09
N TYR A 152 5.51 -13.47 -2.07
CA TYR A 152 4.27 -14.13 -2.44
C TYR A 152 4.44 -14.81 -3.81
N ARG A 153 4.37 -16.14 -3.82
CA ARG A 153 4.54 -16.96 -5.04
C ARG A 153 5.83 -16.65 -5.81
N GLY A 154 6.94 -16.42 -5.10
CA GLY A 154 8.25 -16.15 -5.67
C GLY A 154 8.47 -14.72 -6.19
N ARG A 155 7.54 -13.79 -5.92
CA ARG A 155 7.71 -12.35 -6.14
C ARG A 155 7.76 -11.63 -4.80
N LYS A 156 8.62 -10.65 -4.69
CA LYS A 156 8.77 -9.84 -3.48
C LYS A 156 7.50 -9.05 -3.18
N CYS A 157 7.19 -8.88 -1.89
CA CYS A 157 6.15 -7.94 -1.46
C CYS A 157 6.57 -6.50 -1.77
N GLY A 158 5.59 -5.61 -1.95
CA GLY A 158 5.79 -4.22 -2.36
C GLY A 158 5.89 -4.00 -3.86
N VAL A 159 5.58 -5.04 -4.70
CA VAL A 159 5.64 -4.93 -6.17
C VAL A 159 4.35 -5.41 -6.86
N PHE A 160 3.28 -5.66 -6.11
CA PHE A 160 2.03 -6.16 -6.69
C PHE A 160 1.04 -5.05 -6.98
N GLY A 161 1.03 -3.99 -6.17
CA GLY A 161 0.12 -2.87 -6.29
C GLY A 161 0.38 -1.98 -7.51
N THR A 162 -0.46 -0.95 -7.64
CA THR A 162 -0.21 0.19 -8.55
C THR A 162 0.93 1.05 -8.00
N TYR A 163 0.98 1.11 -6.68
CA TYR A 163 2.03 1.73 -5.87
C TYR A 163 2.26 0.86 -4.65
#